data_4e23bba6aefd7e6d4a363c6b838fb5db
#
_entry.id   4e23bba6aefd7e6d4a363c6b838fb5db
#
_cell.length_a   1.000
_cell.length_b   1.000
_cell.length_c   1.000
_cell.angle_alpha   90.00
_cell.angle_beta   90.00
_cell.angle_gamma   90.00
#
_symmetry.space_group_name_H-M   'P 1'
#
loop_
_entity.id
_entity.type
_entity.pdbx_description
1 polymer ?
#
loop_
_entity_poly.entity_id
_entity_poly.type
_entity_poly.pdbx_seq_one_letter_code
_entity_poly.pdbx_strand_id
1 'polypeptide(L)'
;MKDRFSVKSGGIFASYASFDLLPEDLSNNHCHDFYEILFVIRGSGRYVVEGTEFIVRPRTLMVFRPLAYHYVELDPEITYERYLIHFPKSAVPAPALAMLEKITGDSDGSGNYYPPSAIGDSLNSAFERFEIAAELPDEEKQAYVKMLLAEIIILLSASAGERMLHSEEELGARVIRYLNSHIEHSINLDKLAKRFFVSKYHLCRAFKKHNGISVHGYLVQKRIIYAKQLIESGETASGAAYKVGFGDYSAFYRAYVKIVGKAPTAD
;
A
#
# COMPACT_ATOMS: atom_id res chain seq x y z
N MET A 1 16.05 14.64 -4.88
CA MET A 1 15.94 13.19 -5.18
C MET A 1 17.05 12.82 -6.14
N LYS A 2 17.85 11.82 -5.81
CA LYS A 2 18.83 11.21 -6.73
C LYS A 2 18.40 9.76 -6.94
N ASP A 3 17.99 9.42 -8.15
CA ASP A 3 17.68 8.03 -8.51
C ASP A 3 18.98 7.35 -8.98
N ARG A 4 19.33 6.24 -8.37
CA ARG A 4 20.44 5.41 -8.83
C ARG A 4 20.01 4.60 -10.05
N PHE A 5 18.80 4.05 -10.01
CA PHE A 5 18.14 3.42 -11.15
C PHE A 5 16.62 3.45 -10.98
N SER A 6 15.91 3.28 -12.10
CA SER A 6 14.50 2.88 -12.13
C SER A 6 14.26 1.96 -13.31
N VAL A 7 13.42 0.94 -13.10
CA VAL A 7 13.02 -0.01 -14.14
C VAL A 7 11.51 -0.20 -14.10
N LYS A 8 10.88 -0.16 -15.27
CA LYS A 8 9.45 -0.45 -15.43
C LYS A 8 9.28 -1.49 -16.53
N SER A 9 8.85 -2.69 -16.18
CA SER A 9 8.67 -3.79 -17.13
C SER A 9 7.69 -4.84 -16.60
N GLY A 10 6.87 -5.42 -17.47
CA GLY A 10 5.94 -6.50 -17.13
C GLY A 10 4.93 -6.18 -16.01
N GLY A 11 4.53 -4.91 -15.89
CA GLY A 11 3.66 -4.42 -14.82
C GLY A 11 4.37 -4.15 -13.49
N ILE A 12 5.69 -4.37 -13.41
CA ILE A 12 6.51 -4.12 -12.21
C ILE A 12 7.26 -2.81 -12.40
N PHE A 13 7.26 -1.97 -11.38
CA PHE A 13 8.14 -0.81 -11.24
C PHE A 13 9.07 -1.05 -10.07
N ALA A 14 10.37 -0.93 -10.29
CA ALA A 14 11.36 -0.99 -9.21
C ALA A 14 12.32 0.19 -9.33
N SER A 15 12.73 0.76 -8.20
CA SER A 15 13.67 1.87 -8.15
C SER A 15 14.51 1.87 -6.88
N TYR A 16 15.67 2.49 -6.96
CA TYR A 16 16.45 2.96 -5.81
C TYR A 16 16.47 4.48 -5.83
N ALA A 17 16.07 5.09 -4.74
CA ALA A 17 16.03 6.54 -4.62
C ALA A 17 16.65 7.01 -3.30
N SER A 18 17.31 8.18 -3.35
CA SER A 18 17.89 8.89 -2.22
C SER A 18 17.27 10.28 -2.10
N PHE A 19 16.87 10.65 -0.90
CA PHE A 19 16.18 11.91 -0.58
C PHE A 19 16.89 12.61 0.58
N ASP A 20 17.39 13.83 0.34
CA ASP A 20 17.89 14.71 1.40
C ASP A 20 16.72 15.45 2.08
N LEU A 21 15.61 15.62 1.37
CA LEU A 21 14.34 16.12 1.88
C LEU A 21 13.20 15.23 1.37
N LEU A 22 12.38 14.75 2.29
CA LEU A 22 11.26 13.88 1.95
C LEU A 22 10.21 14.64 1.13
N PRO A 23 9.80 14.13 -0.05
CA PRO A 23 8.70 14.69 -0.82
C PRO A 23 7.37 14.68 -0.04
N GLU A 24 6.55 15.72 -0.22
CA GLU A 24 5.25 15.84 0.47
C GLU A 24 4.29 14.67 0.20
N ASP A 25 4.32 14.10 -1.00
CA ASP A 25 3.50 12.96 -1.39
C ASP A 25 3.83 11.69 -0.60
N LEU A 26 5.07 11.51 -0.14
CA LEU A 26 5.47 10.40 0.74
C LEU A 26 5.12 10.66 2.21
N SER A 27 5.09 11.90 2.65
CA SER A 27 4.69 12.29 4.01
C SER A 27 3.19 12.40 4.20
N ASN A 28 2.42 12.50 3.13
CA ASN A 28 0.97 12.53 3.17
C ASN A 28 0.38 11.13 3.20
N ASN A 29 -0.67 10.94 4.01
CA ASN A 29 -1.35 9.66 4.11
C ASN A 29 -2.07 9.32 2.79
N HIS A 30 -1.66 8.22 2.16
CA HIS A 30 -2.14 7.78 0.85
C HIS A 30 -2.36 6.26 0.81
N CYS A 31 -3.03 5.79 -0.23
CA CYS A 31 -3.12 4.37 -0.58
C CYS A 31 -3.16 4.23 -2.11
N HIS A 32 -2.83 3.04 -2.59
CA HIS A 32 -2.78 2.71 -4.01
C HIS A 32 -3.33 1.30 -4.25
N ASP A 33 -3.48 0.91 -5.52
CA ASP A 33 -4.12 -0.33 -5.96
C ASP A 33 -3.16 -1.49 -6.24
N PHE A 34 -1.88 -1.31 -5.99
CA PHE A 34 -0.83 -2.29 -6.19
C PHE A 34 -0.18 -2.71 -4.86
N TYR A 35 0.54 -3.81 -4.87
CA TYR A 35 1.44 -4.20 -3.78
C TYR A 35 2.69 -3.33 -3.83
N GLU A 36 3.21 -3.01 -2.66
CA GLU A 36 4.47 -2.31 -2.52
C GLU A 36 5.41 -3.10 -1.61
N ILE A 37 6.65 -3.27 -2.05
CA ILE A 37 7.76 -3.72 -1.22
C ILE A 37 8.72 -2.55 -1.08
N LEU A 38 8.94 -2.14 0.16
CA LEU A 38 9.83 -1.06 0.52
C LEU A 38 10.97 -1.60 1.39
N PHE A 39 12.21 -1.35 0.97
CA PHE A 39 13.40 -1.75 1.70
C PHE A 39 14.26 -0.53 2.01
N VAL A 40 14.39 -0.19 3.29
CA VAL A 40 15.13 0.99 3.77
C VAL A 40 16.61 0.67 3.87
N ILE A 41 17.43 1.43 3.17
CA ILE A 41 18.90 1.34 3.19
C ILE A 41 19.49 2.32 4.19
N ARG A 42 18.96 3.55 4.21
CA ARG A 42 19.37 4.62 5.12
C ARG A 42 18.17 5.43 5.55
N GLY A 43 18.20 5.94 6.77
CA GLY A 43 17.13 6.72 7.36
C GLY A 43 16.63 6.13 8.66
N SER A 44 15.98 6.96 9.46
CA SER A 44 15.30 6.57 10.69
C SER A 44 14.00 7.35 10.85
N GLY A 45 13.07 6.78 11.61
CA GLY A 45 11.77 7.40 11.84
C GLY A 45 10.69 6.35 12.07
N ARG A 46 9.49 6.61 11.53
CA ARG A 46 8.36 5.67 11.60
C ARG A 46 7.54 5.67 10.32
N TYR A 47 7.08 4.51 9.94
CA TYR A 47 5.94 4.33 9.02
C TYR A 47 4.66 4.19 9.83
N VAL A 48 3.62 4.89 9.40
CA VAL A 48 2.28 4.74 9.95
C VAL A 48 1.42 4.04 8.91
N VAL A 49 0.93 2.85 9.25
CA VAL A 49 0.12 2.01 8.36
C VAL A 49 -1.23 1.78 9.00
N GLU A 50 -2.29 2.28 8.38
CA GLU A 50 -3.65 2.23 8.93
C GLU A 50 -3.71 2.70 10.41
N GLY A 51 -2.90 3.73 10.74
CA GLY A 51 -2.78 4.31 12.07
C GLY A 51 -1.86 3.57 13.05
N THR A 52 -1.30 2.42 12.69
CA THR A 52 -0.32 1.69 13.50
C THR A 52 1.10 2.12 13.12
N GLU A 53 1.92 2.41 14.13
CA GLU A 53 3.30 2.88 13.94
C GLU A 53 4.28 1.70 13.88
N PHE A 54 5.20 1.76 12.91
CA PHE A 54 6.29 0.81 12.72
C PHE A 54 7.63 1.57 12.69
N ILE A 55 8.58 1.15 13.50
CA ILE A 55 9.89 1.81 13.57
C ILE A 55 10.69 1.55 12.30
N VAL A 56 11.18 2.63 11.69
CA VAL A 56 12.06 2.59 10.53
C VAL A 56 13.52 2.74 10.98
N ARG A 57 14.34 1.81 10.52
CA ARG A 57 15.81 1.82 10.67
C ARG A 57 16.45 1.27 9.40
N PRO A 58 17.75 1.48 9.16
CA PRO A 58 18.44 0.79 8.08
C PRO A 58 18.20 -0.73 8.12
N ARG A 59 17.91 -1.32 6.97
CA ARG A 59 17.52 -2.73 6.76
C ARG A 59 16.10 -3.09 7.24
N THR A 60 15.24 -2.11 7.54
CA THR A 60 13.80 -2.37 7.69
C THR A 60 13.19 -2.63 6.31
N LEU A 61 12.37 -3.67 6.19
CA LEU A 61 11.60 -3.96 4.98
C LEU A 61 10.11 -4.05 5.31
N MET A 62 9.29 -3.50 4.45
CA MET A 62 7.85 -3.51 4.59
C MET A 62 7.20 -3.97 3.28
N VAL A 63 6.14 -4.76 3.41
CA VAL A 63 5.29 -5.18 2.29
C VAL A 63 3.89 -4.65 2.54
N PHE A 64 3.42 -3.75 1.70
CA PHE A 64 2.07 -3.18 1.79
C PHE A 64 1.13 -3.89 0.82
N ARG A 65 -0.09 -4.11 1.28
CA ARG A 65 -1.18 -4.60 0.43
C ARG A 65 -1.82 -3.45 -0.35
N PRO A 66 -2.46 -3.76 -1.47
CA PRO A 66 -3.37 -2.81 -2.11
C PRO A 66 -4.37 -2.24 -1.09
N LEU A 67 -4.66 -0.94 -1.21
CA LEU A 67 -5.58 -0.20 -0.36
C LEU A 67 -5.13 0.00 1.10
N ALA A 68 -3.94 -0.44 1.52
CA ALA A 68 -3.41 -0.09 2.83
C ALA A 68 -3.04 1.40 2.86
N TYR A 69 -3.62 2.16 3.78
CA TYR A 69 -3.24 3.55 4.02
C TYR A 69 -1.91 3.62 4.75
N HIS A 70 -0.97 4.36 4.20
CA HIS A 70 0.33 4.53 4.83
C HIS A 70 0.95 5.89 4.52
N TYR A 71 1.86 6.30 5.38
CA TYR A 71 2.76 7.43 5.20
C TYR A 71 4.00 7.26 6.07
N VAL A 72 5.02 8.08 5.82
CA VAL A 72 6.28 8.02 6.55
C VAL A 72 6.57 9.34 7.23
N GLU A 73 7.06 9.28 8.46
CA GLU A 73 7.64 10.38 9.19
C GLU A 73 9.11 10.05 9.50
N LEU A 74 10.03 10.76 8.86
CA LEU A 74 11.46 10.49 8.95
C LEU A 74 12.15 11.62 9.70
N ASP A 75 13.31 11.30 10.24
CA ASP A 75 14.26 12.28 10.78
C ASP A 75 14.76 13.16 9.62
N PRO A 76 14.49 14.48 9.66
CA PRO A 76 14.85 15.37 8.56
C PRO A 76 16.35 15.62 8.44
N GLU A 77 17.14 15.25 9.44
CA GLU A 77 18.61 15.42 9.44
C GLU A 77 19.33 14.24 8.78
N ILE A 78 18.60 13.16 8.46
CA ILE A 78 19.19 11.93 7.90
C ILE A 78 18.68 11.73 6.48
N THR A 79 19.60 11.65 5.51
CA THR A 79 19.29 11.24 4.13
C THR A 79 18.51 9.92 4.14
N TYR A 80 17.40 9.86 3.43
CA TYR A 80 16.56 8.67 3.29
C TYR A 80 16.89 7.95 1.98
N GLU A 81 17.26 6.70 2.06
CA GLU A 81 17.58 5.86 0.91
C GLU A 81 16.78 4.57 0.97
N ARG A 82 16.18 4.19 -0.17
CA ARG A 82 15.35 2.99 -0.24
C ARG A 82 15.32 2.34 -1.61
N TYR A 83 15.12 1.03 -1.62
CA TYR A 83 14.53 0.32 -2.75
C TYR A 83 13.01 0.33 -2.62
N LEU A 84 12.34 0.42 -3.77
CA LEU A 84 10.89 0.38 -3.89
C LEU A 84 10.50 -0.53 -5.04
N ILE A 85 9.54 -1.42 -4.80
CA ILE A 85 8.96 -2.26 -5.85
C ILE A 85 7.44 -2.12 -5.78
N HIS A 86 6.83 -1.66 -6.86
CA HIS A 86 5.38 -1.62 -7.07
C HIS A 86 4.97 -2.68 -8.08
N PHE A 87 3.94 -3.46 -7.78
CA PHE A 87 3.45 -4.50 -8.68
C PHE A 87 1.99 -4.86 -8.43
N PRO A 88 1.21 -5.15 -9.49
CA PRO A 88 -0.12 -5.74 -9.36
C PRO A 88 0.00 -7.23 -9.08
N LYS A 89 -1.05 -7.84 -8.50
CA LYS A 89 -1.09 -9.29 -8.25
C LYS A 89 -0.81 -10.12 -9.53
N SER A 90 -1.28 -9.65 -10.68
CA SER A 90 -1.11 -10.31 -11.98
C SER A 90 0.34 -10.37 -12.48
N ALA A 91 1.23 -9.53 -11.95
CA ALA A 91 2.66 -9.56 -12.30
C ALA A 91 3.44 -10.63 -11.52
N VAL A 92 2.85 -11.20 -10.45
CA VAL A 92 3.52 -12.19 -9.60
C VAL A 92 3.51 -13.56 -10.29
N PRO A 93 4.68 -14.20 -10.50
CA PRO A 93 4.75 -15.55 -11.05
C PRO A 93 3.98 -16.56 -10.17
N ALA A 94 3.29 -17.50 -10.81
CA ALA A 94 2.43 -18.47 -10.13
C ALA A 94 3.08 -19.20 -8.92
N PRO A 95 4.36 -19.62 -8.98
CA PRO A 95 5.01 -20.25 -7.82
C PRO A 95 5.13 -19.35 -6.59
N ALA A 96 5.25 -18.03 -6.79
CA ALA A 96 5.40 -17.06 -5.70
C ALA A 96 4.06 -16.51 -5.18
N LEU A 97 2.96 -16.78 -5.88
CA LEU A 97 1.65 -16.19 -5.52
C LEU A 97 1.15 -16.67 -4.15
N ALA A 98 1.25 -17.97 -3.88
CA ALA A 98 0.87 -18.54 -2.58
C ALA A 98 1.74 -17.98 -1.43
N MET A 99 3.03 -17.70 -1.70
CA MET A 99 3.93 -17.09 -0.73
C MET A 99 3.54 -15.62 -0.48
N LEU A 100 3.19 -14.86 -1.52
CA LEU A 100 2.70 -13.49 -1.37
C LEU A 100 1.43 -13.47 -0.50
N GLU A 101 0.48 -14.35 -0.75
CA GLU A 101 -0.74 -14.47 0.05
C GLU A 101 -0.44 -14.84 1.51
N LYS A 102 0.51 -15.74 1.74
CA LYS A 102 0.99 -16.06 3.10
C LYS A 102 1.61 -14.84 3.80
N ILE A 103 2.46 -14.07 3.11
CA ILE A 103 3.11 -12.89 3.65
C ILE A 103 2.10 -11.80 3.97
N THR A 104 1.21 -11.50 3.02
CA THR A 104 0.31 -10.36 3.16
C THR A 104 -0.94 -10.69 3.97
N GLY A 105 -1.25 -11.97 4.18
CA GLY A 105 -2.37 -12.43 5.00
C GLY A 105 -3.75 -12.16 4.41
N ASP A 106 -4.75 -12.35 5.26
CA ASP A 106 -6.16 -12.14 4.95
C ASP A 106 -6.55 -10.66 4.95
N SER A 107 -7.82 -10.37 4.71
CA SER A 107 -8.39 -9.04 4.49
C SER A 107 -8.26 -8.05 5.66
N ASP A 108 -7.91 -8.51 6.84
CA ASP A 108 -7.79 -7.68 8.06
C ASP A 108 -6.40 -7.11 8.33
N GLY A 109 -5.35 -7.56 7.59
CA GLY A 109 -4.00 -7.02 7.69
C GLY A 109 -3.67 -6.01 6.58
N SER A 110 -2.73 -5.11 6.84
CA SER A 110 -2.25 -4.10 5.86
C SER A 110 -0.97 -4.52 5.16
N GLY A 111 -0.41 -5.66 5.50
CA GLY A 111 0.85 -6.19 4.99
C GLY A 111 1.75 -6.74 6.08
N ASN A 112 3.04 -6.79 5.82
CA ASN A 112 4.04 -7.30 6.77
C ASN A 112 5.20 -6.34 6.99
N TYR A 113 5.68 -6.31 8.23
CA TYR A 113 6.87 -5.61 8.66
C TYR A 113 7.99 -6.62 8.95
N TYR A 114 9.18 -6.34 8.45
CA TYR A 114 10.39 -7.14 8.66
C TYR A 114 11.45 -6.26 9.33
N PRO A 115 11.80 -6.54 10.61
CA PRO A 115 12.85 -5.83 11.32
C PRO A 115 14.22 -6.11 10.68
N PRO A 116 15.25 -5.28 10.94
CA PRO A 116 16.59 -5.49 10.39
C PRO A 116 17.17 -6.89 10.62
N SER A 117 16.83 -7.53 11.74
CA SER A 117 17.25 -8.89 12.09
C SER A 117 16.66 -9.98 11.19
N ALA A 118 15.55 -9.71 10.50
CA ALA A 118 14.90 -10.64 9.58
C ALA A 118 15.50 -10.58 8.15
N ILE A 119 16.35 -9.58 7.86
CA ILE A 119 16.90 -9.31 6.53
C ILE A 119 18.28 -9.93 6.38
N GLY A 120 18.37 -11.02 5.64
CA GLY A 120 19.63 -11.66 5.25
C GLY A 120 20.30 -11.00 4.04
N ASP A 121 21.57 -11.36 3.80
CA ASP A 121 22.35 -10.80 2.67
C ASP A 121 21.81 -11.22 1.31
N SER A 122 21.22 -12.41 1.19
CA SER A 122 20.57 -12.87 -0.04
C SER A 122 19.43 -11.95 -0.48
N LEU A 123 18.65 -11.45 0.48
CA LEU A 123 17.56 -10.51 0.19
C LEU A 123 18.09 -9.15 -0.26
N ASN A 124 19.14 -8.63 0.41
CA ASN A 124 19.81 -7.41 -0.01
C ASN A 124 20.32 -7.51 -1.45
N SER A 125 21.04 -8.60 -1.75
CA SER A 125 21.57 -8.85 -3.09
C SER A 125 20.48 -9.00 -4.16
N ALA A 126 19.29 -9.50 -3.81
CA ALA A 126 18.17 -9.58 -4.74
C ALA A 126 17.69 -8.18 -5.16
N PHE A 127 17.63 -7.21 -4.23
CA PHE A 127 17.30 -5.82 -4.55
C PHE A 127 18.37 -5.14 -5.43
N GLU A 128 19.65 -5.36 -5.13
CA GLU A 128 20.77 -4.78 -5.93
C GLU A 128 20.73 -5.23 -7.39
N ARG A 129 20.29 -6.45 -7.67
CA ARG A 129 20.20 -6.98 -9.03
C ARG A 129 19.15 -6.31 -9.93
N PHE A 130 18.22 -5.51 -9.37
CA PHE A 130 17.35 -4.68 -10.19
C PHE A 130 18.11 -3.60 -10.99
N GLU A 131 19.28 -3.18 -10.51
CA GLU A 131 20.16 -2.29 -11.26
C GLU A 131 20.65 -2.95 -12.56
N ILE A 132 20.99 -4.25 -12.49
CA ILE A 132 21.34 -5.04 -13.69
C ILE A 132 20.15 -5.14 -14.64
N ALA A 133 18.95 -5.39 -14.09
CA ALA A 133 17.74 -5.49 -14.89
C ALA A 133 17.44 -4.21 -15.69
N ALA A 134 17.78 -3.03 -15.16
CA ALA A 134 17.56 -1.75 -15.83
C ALA A 134 18.30 -1.63 -17.17
N GLU A 135 19.47 -2.27 -17.29
CA GLU A 135 20.36 -2.22 -18.47
C GLU A 135 20.04 -3.31 -19.51
N LEU A 136 19.19 -4.29 -19.19
CA LEU A 136 18.85 -5.39 -20.11
C LEU A 136 17.94 -4.92 -21.25
N PRO A 137 17.95 -5.59 -22.42
CA PRO A 137 16.93 -5.44 -23.44
C PRO A 137 15.54 -5.78 -22.91
N ASP A 138 14.48 -5.27 -23.56
CA ASP A 138 13.13 -5.29 -23.00
C ASP A 138 12.57 -6.68 -22.70
N GLU A 139 12.85 -7.68 -23.53
CA GLU A 139 12.35 -9.05 -23.36
C GLU A 139 13.03 -9.73 -22.16
N GLU A 140 14.36 -9.70 -22.12
CA GLU A 140 15.16 -10.21 -21.01
C GLU A 140 14.89 -9.45 -19.71
N LYS A 141 14.73 -8.12 -19.79
CA LYS A 141 14.35 -7.26 -18.68
C LYS A 141 13.05 -7.73 -18.05
N GLN A 142 12.00 -7.97 -18.86
CA GLN A 142 10.71 -8.42 -18.36
C GLN A 142 10.81 -9.76 -17.63
N ALA A 143 11.52 -10.71 -18.20
CA ALA A 143 11.73 -12.03 -17.59
C ALA A 143 12.50 -11.89 -16.27
N TYR A 144 13.61 -11.14 -16.29
CA TYR A 144 14.49 -11.01 -15.13
C TYR A 144 13.84 -10.27 -13.97
N VAL A 145 13.11 -9.17 -14.23
CA VAL A 145 12.37 -8.42 -13.18
C VAL A 145 11.32 -9.31 -12.51
N LYS A 146 10.59 -10.15 -13.27
CA LYS A 146 9.64 -11.11 -12.70
C LYS A 146 10.33 -12.19 -11.86
N MET A 147 11.49 -12.67 -12.27
CA MET A 147 12.29 -13.64 -11.50
C MET A 147 12.77 -13.02 -10.18
N LEU A 148 13.29 -11.79 -10.21
CA LEU A 148 13.73 -11.07 -9.00
C LEU A 148 12.56 -10.82 -8.03
N LEU A 149 11.40 -10.42 -8.54
CA LEU A 149 10.19 -10.28 -7.70
C LEU A 149 9.82 -11.60 -7.03
N ALA A 150 9.81 -12.71 -7.78
CA ALA A 150 9.51 -14.04 -7.23
C ALA A 150 10.52 -14.45 -6.18
N GLU A 151 11.82 -14.25 -6.43
CA GLU A 151 12.89 -14.53 -5.46
C GLU A 151 12.68 -13.76 -4.15
N ILE A 152 12.45 -12.45 -4.23
CA ILE A 152 12.20 -11.61 -3.05
C ILE A 152 10.99 -12.12 -2.27
N ILE A 153 9.87 -12.41 -2.92
CA ILE A 153 8.68 -12.94 -2.27
C ILE A 153 8.96 -14.28 -1.56
N ILE A 154 9.70 -15.18 -2.20
CA ILE A 154 10.07 -16.49 -1.62
C ILE A 154 10.96 -16.29 -0.40
N LEU A 155 11.99 -15.44 -0.48
CA LEU A 155 12.89 -15.14 0.63
C LEU A 155 12.15 -14.50 1.80
N LEU A 156 11.24 -13.56 1.53
CA LEU A 156 10.41 -12.94 2.56
C LEU A 156 9.46 -13.95 3.23
N SER A 157 8.92 -14.90 2.48
CA SER A 157 8.04 -15.94 3.04
C SER A 157 8.76 -16.88 4.00
N ALA A 158 10.08 -17.00 3.88
CA ALA A 158 10.95 -17.80 4.76
C ALA A 158 11.50 -16.99 5.94
N SER A 159 11.39 -15.67 5.91
CA SER A 159 11.89 -14.77 6.94
C SER A 159 10.88 -14.57 8.07
N ALA A 160 11.37 -14.20 9.27
CA ALA A 160 10.55 -13.89 10.44
C ALA A 160 9.98 -12.47 10.34
N GLY A 161 8.94 -12.30 9.55
CA GLY A 161 8.19 -11.05 9.45
C GLY A 161 7.04 -11.00 10.47
N GLU A 162 6.65 -9.80 10.83
CA GLU A 162 5.49 -9.52 11.69
C GLU A 162 4.36 -8.97 10.85
N ARG A 163 3.12 -9.46 11.05
CA ARG A 163 1.95 -8.89 10.37
C ARG A 163 1.68 -7.47 10.84
N MET A 164 1.39 -6.59 9.91
CA MET A 164 0.88 -5.24 10.21
C MET A 164 -0.60 -5.33 10.57
N LEU A 165 -0.87 -5.79 11.79
CA LEU A 165 -2.23 -5.89 12.31
C LEU A 165 -2.62 -4.58 13.00
N HIS A 166 -3.90 -4.23 12.91
CA HIS A 166 -4.44 -3.09 13.65
C HIS A 166 -4.53 -3.43 15.14
N SER A 167 -4.24 -2.45 15.99
CA SER A 167 -4.46 -2.58 17.44
C SER A 167 -5.93 -2.96 17.72
N GLU A 168 -6.15 -3.99 18.55
CA GLU A 168 -7.50 -4.39 18.95
C GLU A 168 -8.12 -3.43 19.98
N GLU A 169 -7.32 -2.65 20.65
CA GLU A 169 -7.72 -1.81 21.78
C GLU A 169 -8.20 -0.42 21.35
N GLU A 170 -7.60 0.18 20.32
CA GLU A 170 -7.94 1.53 19.92
C GLU A 170 -9.22 1.59 19.06
N LEU A 171 -10.11 2.51 19.41
CA LEU A 171 -11.37 2.71 18.68
C LEU A 171 -11.14 3.01 17.19
N GLY A 172 -10.12 3.81 16.87
CA GLY A 172 -9.77 4.13 15.48
C GLY A 172 -9.44 2.89 14.66
N ALA A 173 -8.57 2.02 15.18
CA ALA A 173 -8.19 0.76 14.55
C ALA A 173 -9.37 -0.21 14.38
N ARG A 174 -10.21 -0.33 15.40
CA ARG A 174 -11.44 -1.15 15.34
C ARG A 174 -12.41 -0.66 14.27
N VAL A 175 -12.56 0.65 14.12
CA VAL A 175 -13.40 1.26 13.09
C VAL A 175 -12.81 1.01 11.70
N ILE A 176 -11.49 1.14 11.51
CA ILE A 176 -10.81 0.81 10.24
C ILE A 176 -11.11 -0.62 9.82
N ARG A 177 -10.89 -1.59 10.70
CA ARG A 177 -11.15 -3.02 10.41
C ARG A 177 -12.58 -3.23 9.95
N TYR A 178 -13.55 -2.61 10.63
CA TYR A 178 -14.94 -2.66 10.21
C TYR A 178 -15.18 -2.05 8.84
N LEU A 179 -14.59 -0.88 8.55
CA LEU A 179 -14.74 -0.21 7.26
C LEU A 179 -14.12 -1.01 6.12
N ASN A 180 -12.95 -1.62 6.33
CA ASN A 180 -12.28 -2.46 5.34
C ASN A 180 -13.10 -3.69 4.95
N SER A 181 -13.79 -4.31 5.90
CA SER A 181 -14.67 -5.45 5.62
C SER A 181 -16.05 -5.08 5.06
N HIS A 182 -16.38 -3.77 4.98
CA HIS A 182 -17.68 -3.28 4.53
C HIS A 182 -17.59 -2.15 3.49
N ILE A 183 -16.50 -2.10 2.74
CA ILE A 183 -16.19 -1.00 1.82
C ILE A 183 -17.26 -0.80 0.75
N GLU A 184 -17.89 -1.89 0.29
CA GLU A 184 -18.92 -1.91 -0.74
C GLU A 184 -20.31 -1.45 -0.23
N HIS A 185 -20.49 -1.42 1.09
CA HIS A 185 -21.78 -1.10 1.69
C HIS A 185 -21.90 0.37 2.04
N SER A 186 -23.12 0.91 1.96
CA SER A 186 -23.37 2.27 2.45
C SER A 186 -23.15 2.34 3.96
N ILE A 187 -22.23 3.18 4.39
CA ILE A 187 -21.89 3.35 5.81
C ILE A 187 -22.67 4.55 6.38
N ASN A 188 -23.56 4.28 7.33
CA ASN A 188 -24.22 5.30 8.13
C ASN A 188 -23.45 5.51 9.42
N LEU A 189 -22.92 6.72 9.63
CA LEU A 189 -22.09 7.06 10.79
C LEU A 189 -22.81 6.94 12.13
N ASP A 190 -24.14 7.17 12.17
CA ASP A 190 -24.90 7.05 13.40
C ASP A 190 -25.09 5.57 13.80
N LYS A 191 -25.32 4.69 12.80
CA LYS A 191 -25.35 3.24 13.02
C LYS A 191 -23.97 2.71 13.42
N LEU A 192 -22.91 3.22 12.77
CA LEU A 192 -21.52 2.86 13.09
C LEU A 192 -21.17 3.24 14.53
N ALA A 193 -21.50 4.45 14.95
CA ALA A 193 -21.27 4.93 16.31
C ALA A 193 -22.01 4.09 17.36
N LYS A 194 -23.27 3.74 17.10
CA LYS A 194 -24.06 2.83 17.95
C LYS A 194 -23.43 1.45 18.08
N ARG A 195 -22.89 0.90 16.97
CA ARG A 195 -22.20 -0.39 16.97
C ARG A 195 -20.96 -0.42 17.88
N PHE A 196 -20.25 0.70 17.95
CA PHE A 196 -19.07 0.84 18.81
C PHE A 196 -19.37 1.43 20.20
N PHE A 197 -20.64 1.63 20.53
CA PHE A 197 -21.10 2.17 21.82
C PHE A 197 -20.52 3.54 22.15
N VAL A 198 -20.40 4.41 21.15
CA VAL A 198 -19.87 5.77 21.28
C VAL A 198 -20.77 6.79 20.58
N SER A 199 -20.58 8.08 20.88
CA SER A 199 -21.20 9.14 20.09
C SER A 199 -20.55 9.26 18.72
N LYS A 200 -21.32 9.72 17.70
CA LYS A 200 -20.81 9.99 16.36
C LYS A 200 -19.63 10.96 16.39
N TYR A 201 -19.68 11.98 17.22
CA TYR A 201 -18.60 12.95 17.39
C TYR A 201 -17.32 12.27 17.90
N HIS A 202 -17.45 11.44 18.93
CA HIS A 202 -16.31 10.70 19.49
C HIS A 202 -15.70 9.74 18.48
N LEU A 203 -16.52 8.98 17.74
CA LEU A 203 -16.06 8.08 16.69
C LEU A 203 -15.26 8.83 15.60
N CYS A 204 -15.84 9.91 15.06
CA CYS A 204 -15.18 10.69 14.01
C CYS A 204 -13.87 11.33 14.47
N ARG A 205 -13.81 11.82 15.71
CA ARG A 205 -12.62 12.40 16.31
C ARG A 205 -11.53 11.36 16.55
N ALA A 206 -11.88 10.21 17.14
CA ALA A 206 -10.95 9.11 17.38
C ALA A 206 -10.40 8.56 16.07
N PHE A 207 -11.26 8.34 15.06
CA PHE A 207 -10.84 7.90 13.74
C PHE A 207 -9.89 8.89 13.09
N LYS A 208 -10.23 10.19 13.07
CA LYS A 208 -9.37 11.22 12.47
C LYS A 208 -8.03 11.37 13.21
N LYS A 209 -8.04 11.25 14.54
CA LYS A 209 -6.81 11.26 15.35
C LYS A 209 -5.89 10.09 14.99
N HIS A 210 -6.47 8.90 14.78
CA HIS A 210 -5.73 7.69 14.48
C HIS A 210 -5.22 7.65 13.03
N ASN A 211 -6.03 8.12 12.04
CA ASN A 211 -5.72 7.99 10.62
C ASN A 211 -5.31 9.29 9.90
N GLY A 212 -5.35 10.43 10.55
CA GLY A 212 -5.11 11.72 9.92
C GLY A 212 -6.25 12.25 9.04
N ILE A 213 -7.16 11.38 8.56
CA ILE A 213 -8.28 11.74 7.66
C ILE A 213 -9.65 11.41 8.24
N SER A 214 -10.71 11.98 7.69
CA SER A 214 -12.08 11.69 8.13
C SER A 214 -12.54 10.31 7.65
N VAL A 215 -13.52 9.69 8.36
CA VAL A 215 -14.16 8.43 7.93
C VAL A 215 -14.69 8.52 6.49
N HIS A 216 -15.31 9.65 6.13
CA HIS A 216 -15.83 9.86 4.78
C HIS A 216 -14.70 9.92 3.75
N GLY A 217 -13.63 10.68 4.01
CA GLY A 217 -12.47 10.78 3.10
C GLY A 217 -11.82 9.42 2.89
N TYR A 218 -11.63 8.65 3.96
CA TYR A 218 -11.11 7.29 3.93
C TYR A 218 -11.93 6.36 3.02
N LEU A 219 -13.26 6.32 3.24
CA LEU A 219 -14.16 5.50 2.43
C LEU A 219 -14.17 5.91 0.95
N VAL A 220 -14.24 7.21 0.68
CA VAL A 220 -14.23 7.71 -0.72
C VAL A 220 -12.95 7.30 -1.42
N GLN A 221 -11.80 7.49 -0.82
CA GLN A 221 -10.52 7.11 -1.42
C GLN A 221 -10.44 5.62 -1.70
N LYS A 222 -10.73 4.77 -0.70
CA LYS A 222 -10.71 3.31 -0.88
C LYS A 222 -11.67 2.83 -1.97
N ARG A 223 -12.88 3.38 -1.99
CA ARG A 223 -13.89 3.06 -3.02
C ARG A 223 -13.44 3.45 -4.42
N ILE A 224 -12.83 4.63 -4.56
CA ILE A 224 -12.33 5.07 -5.88
C ILE A 224 -11.20 4.17 -6.37
N ILE A 225 -10.25 3.81 -5.49
CA ILE A 225 -9.16 2.91 -5.86
C ILE A 225 -9.70 1.51 -6.19
N TYR A 226 -10.67 1.02 -5.43
CA TYR A 226 -11.31 -0.27 -5.75
C TYR A 226 -12.14 -0.21 -7.06
N ALA A 227 -12.84 0.89 -7.31
CA ALA A 227 -13.53 1.10 -8.60
C ALA A 227 -12.54 1.11 -9.78
N LYS A 228 -11.35 1.72 -9.62
CA LYS A 228 -10.30 1.68 -10.62
C LYS A 228 -9.91 0.24 -10.96
N GLN A 229 -9.67 -0.61 -9.96
CA GLN A 229 -9.38 -2.04 -10.18
C GLN A 229 -10.50 -2.76 -10.94
N LEU A 230 -11.77 -2.49 -10.60
CA LEU A 230 -12.92 -3.07 -11.30
C LEU A 230 -12.97 -2.64 -12.77
N ILE A 231 -12.73 -1.36 -13.06
CA ILE A 231 -12.70 -0.81 -14.42
C ILE A 231 -11.55 -1.44 -15.22
N GLU A 232 -10.35 -1.51 -14.65
CA GLU A 232 -9.19 -2.17 -15.27
C GLU A 232 -9.41 -3.66 -15.51
N SER A 233 -10.29 -4.32 -14.74
CA SER A 233 -10.71 -5.71 -14.95
C SER A 233 -11.88 -5.87 -15.95
N GLY A 234 -12.33 -4.79 -16.58
CA GLY A 234 -13.37 -4.81 -17.62
C GLY A 234 -14.77 -4.42 -17.16
N GLU A 235 -14.93 -3.97 -15.91
CA GLU A 235 -16.22 -3.44 -15.45
C GLU A 235 -16.50 -2.06 -16.06
N THR A 236 -17.76 -1.75 -16.30
CA THR A 236 -18.15 -0.40 -16.73
C THR A 236 -17.95 0.61 -15.58
N ALA A 237 -17.66 1.88 -15.92
CA ALA A 237 -17.50 2.93 -14.91
C ALA A 237 -18.76 3.10 -14.02
N SER A 238 -19.95 2.97 -14.61
CA SER A 238 -21.22 3.02 -13.90
C SER A 238 -21.42 1.80 -12.99
N GLY A 239 -21.10 0.60 -13.48
CA GLY A 239 -21.16 -0.64 -12.71
C GLY A 239 -20.19 -0.62 -11.54
N ALA A 240 -18.95 -0.19 -11.77
CA ALA A 240 -17.94 -0.01 -10.75
C ALA A 240 -18.40 0.96 -9.65
N ALA A 241 -18.92 2.14 -10.05
CA ALA A 241 -19.45 3.13 -9.11
C ALA A 241 -20.53 2.53 -8.18
N TYR A 242 -21.47 1.79 -8.74
CA TYR A 242 -22.53 1.14 -7.99
C TYR A 242 -21.98 0.08 -7.05
N LYS A 243 -21.09 -0.82 -7.55
CA LYS A 243 -20.49 -1.91 -6.76
C LYS A 243 -19.71 -1.40 -5.56
N VAL A 244 -19.02 -0.27 -5.69
CA VAL A 244 -18.26 0.31 -4.57
C VAL A 244 -19.10 1.23 -3.66
N GLY A 245 -20.43 1.27 -3.86
CA GLY A 245 -21.37 1.93 -2.95
C GLY A 245 -21.55 3.44 -3.17
N PHE A 246 -21.32 3.96 -4.38
CA PHE A 246 -21.75 5.31 -4.74
C PHE A 246 -23.22 5.29 -5.16
N GLY A 247 -24.02 6.14 -4.54
CA GLY A 247 -25.44 6.31 -4.90
C GLY A 247 -25.68 7.28 -6.07
N ASP A 248 -24.65 8.06 -6.47
CA ASP A 248 -24.71 9.05 -7.55
C ASP A 248 -23.44 8.99 -8.39
N TYR A 249 -23.60 8.80 -9.69
CA TYR A 249 -22.49 8.71 -10.64
C TYR A 249 -21.71 10.03 -10.77
N SER A 250 -22.38 11.19 -10.68
CA SER A 250 -21.71 12.49 -10.78
C SER A 250 -20.78 12.71 -9.58
N ALA A 251 -21.17 12.29 -8.37
CA ALA A 251 -20.31 12.33 -7.20
C ALA A 251 -19.12 11.36 -7.33
N PHE A 252 -19.36 10.15 -7.85
CA PHE A 252 -18.31 9.20 -8.19
C PHE A 252 -17.32 9.79 -9.19
N TYR A 253 -17.79 10.30 -10.31
CA TYR A 253 -16.95 10.85 -11.37
C TYR A 253 -16.02 11.96 -10.85
N ARG A 254 -16.57 12.94 -10.12
CA ARG A 254 -15.77 14.01 -9.50
C ARG A 254 -14.71 13.49 -8.55
N ALA A 255 -15.07 12.53 -7.70
CA ALA A 255 -14.14 11.92 -6.77
C ALA A 255 -13.05 11.11 -7.49
N TYR A 256 -13.44 10.37 -8.53
CA TYR A 256 -12.52 9.57 -9.35
C TYR A 256 -11.47 10.44 -10.04
N VAL A 257 -11.92 11.47 -10.77
CA VAL A 257 -11.00 12.42 -11.43
C VAL A 257 -10.07 13.10 -10.44
N LYS A 258 -10.59 13.50 -9.28
CA LYS A 258 -9.78 14.13 -8.22
C LYS A 258 -8.68 13.20 -7.68
N ILE A 259 -8.97 11.91 -7.50
CA ILE A 259 -8.08 10.95 -6.85
C ILE A 259 -7.16 10.26 -7.87
N VAL A 260 -7.69 9.85 -9.01
CA VAL A 260 -6.96 9.09 -10.05
C VAL A 260 -6.27 10.02 -11.07
N GLY A 261 -6.74 11.26 -11.19
CA GLY A 261 -6.19 12.24 -12.14
C GLY A 261 -6.70 12.11 -13.60
N LYS A 262 -7.48 11.06 -13.91
CA LYS A 262 -8.07 10.81 -15.23
C LYS A 262 -9.54 10.39 -15.11
N ALA A 263 -10.28 10.44 -16.23
CA ALA A 263 -11.67 9.97 -16.27
C ALA A 263 -11.78 8.46 -16.04
N PRO A 264 -12.91 7.95 -15.48
CA PRO A 264 -13.14 6.52 -15.28
C PRO A 264 -13.56 5.84 -16.60
N THR A 265 -12.60 5.63 -17.48
CA THR A 265 -12.76 4.89 -18.74
C THR A 265 -11.93 3.61 -18.69
N ALA A 266 -12.43 2.51 -19.28
CA ALA A 266 -11.58 1.39 -19.61
C ALA A 266 -10.57 1.85 -20.67
N ASP A 267 -9.28 1.61 -20.43
CA ASP A 267 -8.22 1.86 -21.41
C ASP A 267 -8.28 0.78 -22.50
#